data_8f8698d9b6b1fa5920cd03f6a973d2b0
#
_entry.id   8f8698d9b6b1fa5920cd03f6a973d2b0
#
_cell.length_a   1.000
_cell.length_b   1.000
_cell.length_c   1.000
_cell.angle_alpha   90.00
_cell.angle_beta   90.00
_cell.angle_gamma   90.00
#
_symmetry.space_group_name_H-M   'P 1'
#
loop_
_entity.id
_entity.type
_entity.pdbx_description
1 polymer ?
#
loop_
_entity_poly.entity_id
_entity_poly.type
_entity_poly.pdbx_seq_one_letter_code
_entity_poly.pdbx_strand_id
1 'polypeptide(L)'
;MSQSATQNQMGVFDTMYNCRAMRRLDSRAVSEDLLRELVSAANQAPSGSNTQGARWIIVTDPEVRQRLADLNRQGVETYLAPLIDNPGSLSHQSTDKRQRMVDAVVWQKEHMHEIPALIIACMEFGAPATNNMIARGNGSIW
;
A
#
# COMPACT_ATOMS: atom_id res chain seq x y z
N MET A 1 33.74 21.65 4.49
CA MET A 1 32.93 21.16 5.61
C MET A 1 31.47 21.36 5.22
N SER A 2 30.84 20.31 4.70
CA SER A 2 29.45 20.34 4.24
C SER A 2 28.55 20.19 5.46
N GLN A 3 27.75 21.21 5.77
CA GLN A 3 26.70 21.11 6.76
C GLN A 3 25.62 20.20 6.18
N SER A 4 25.57 18.95 6.64
CA SER A 4 24.46 18.08 6.37
C SER A 4 23.21 18.74 6.95
N ALA A 5 22.24 19.05 6.10
CA ALA A 5 20.91 19.43 6.54
C ALA A 5 20.42 18.35 7.51
N THR A 6 20.22 18.72 8.76
CA THR A 6 19.57 17.88 9.76
C THR A 6 18.15 17.69 9.27
N GLN A 7 17.91 16.62 8.52
CA GLN A 7 16.56 16.20 8.19
C GLN A 7 15.88 15.97 9.53
N ASN A 8 14.72 16.60 9.71
CA ASN A 8 13.89 16.46 10.88
C ASN A 8 13.35 15.01 10.88
N GLN A 9 14.16 14.07 11.38
CA GLN A 9 13.83 12.67 11.43
C GLN A 9 12.84 12.45 12.55
N MET A 10 11.64 11.99 12.19
CA MET A 10 10.64 11.55 13.14
C MET A 10 11.17 10.40 13.98
N GLY A 11 10.94 10.44 15.29
CA GLY A 11 11.21 9.30 16.17
C GLY A 11 10.36 8.09 15.80
N VAL A 12 10.82 6.88 16.13
CA VAL A 12 10.10 5.64 15.79
C VAL A 12 8.68 5.62 16.36
N PHE A 13 8.49 6.07 17.58
CA PHE A 13 7.17 6.14 18.21
C PHE A 13 6.27 7.20 17.54
N ASP A 14 6.84 8.36 17.19
CA ASP A 14 6.10 9.40 16.46
C ASP A 14 5.64 8.88 15.11
N THR A 15 6.49 8.14 14.41
CA THR A 15 6.15 7.48 13.13
C THR A 15 5.01 6.48 13.33
N MET A 16 5.08 5.62 14.35
CA MET A 16 4.04 4.62 14.64
C MET A 16 2.70 5.27 15.00
N TYR A 17 2.71 6.29 15.85
CA TYR A 17 1.48 6.98 16.27
C TYR A 17 0.85 7.83 15.17
N ASN A 18 1.64 8.29 14.21
CA ASN A 18 1.16 9.11 13.09
C ASN A 18 0.93 8.31 11.80
N CYS A 19 1.28 7.02 11.78
CA CYS A 19 1.04 6.17 10.60
C CYS A 19 -0.46 6.08 10.28
N ARG A 20 -0.82 6.40 9.05
CA ARG A 20 -2.18 6.36 8.53
C ARG A 20 -2.17 5.83 7.10
N ALA A 21 -3.28 5.23 6.68
CA ALA A 21 -3.49 4.86 5.30
C ALA A 21 -3.69 6.13 4.43
N MET A 22 -2.60 6.63 3.88
CA MET A 22 -2.60 7.81 3.00
C MET A 22 -3.12 7.42 1.62
N ARG A 23 -4.22 8.04 1.19
CA ARG A 23 -4.87 7.73 -0.09
C ARG A 23 -4.86 8.87 -1.09
N ARG A 24 -4.69 10.11 -0.62
CA ARG A 24 -4.51 11.28 -1.47
C ARG A 24 -3.02 11.55 -1.60
N LEU A 25 -2.42 10.93 -2.60
CA LEU A 25 -0.99 11.01 -2.86
C LEU A 25 -0.70 12.06 -3.92
N ASP A 26 0.47 12.64 -3.83
CA ASP A 26 0.99 13.66 -4.74
C ASP A 26 1.56 12.99 -6.00
N SER A 27 1.49 13.67 -7.14
CA SER A 27 2.07 13.22 -8.41
C SER A 27 3.54 13.60 -8.59
N ARG A 28 4.18 14.23 -7.59
CA ARG A 28 5.60 14.59 -7.65
C ARG A 28 6.48 13.37 -7.87
N ALA A 29 7.45 13.50 -8.80
CA ALA A 29 8.39 12.43 -9.08
C ALA A 29 9.14 11.98 -7.82
N VAL A 30 9.31 10.67 -7.68
CA VAL A 30 10.10 10.04 -6.64
C VAL A 30 11.39 9.52 -7.27
N SER A 31 12.55 9.85 -6.67
CA SER A 31 13.83 9.40 -7.19
C SER A 31 13.99 7.89 -7.07
N GLU A 32 14.74 7.29 -7.98
CA GLU A 32 15.04 5.87 -7.94
C GLU A 32 15.78 5.48 -6.65
N ASP A 33 16.68 6.33 -6.19
CA ASP A 33 17.43 6.11 -4.94
C ASP A 33 16.48 6.01 -3.74
N LEU A 34 15.49 6.90 -3.65
CA LEU A 34 14.50 6.84 -2.56
C LEU A 34 13.63 5.58 -2.66
N LEU A 35 13.24 5.16 -3.86
CA LEU A 35 12.49 3.91 -4.05
C LEU A 35 13.31 2.69 -3.60
N ARG A 36 14.61 2.67 -3.90
CA ARG A 36 15.53 1.62 -3.45
C ARG A 36 15.72 1.63 -1.93
N GLU A 37 15.83 2.81 -1.33
CA GLU A 37 15.93 2.98 0.12
C GLU A 37 14.68 2.45 0.83
N LEU A 38 13.49 2.75 0.32
CA LEU A 38 12.23 2.23 0.87
C LEU A 38 12.17 0.70 0.83
N VAL A 39 12.58 0.10 -0.29
CA VAL A 39 12.64 -1.37 -0.41
C VAL A 39 13.70 -1.96 0.53
N SER A 40 14.86 -1.31 0.66
CA SER A 40 15.90 -1.73 1.60
C SER A 40 15.39 -1.70 3.05
N ALA A 41 14.65 -0.64 3.43
CA ALA A 41 14.04 -0.55 4.75
C ALA A 41 12.98 -1.65 4.95
N ALA A 42 12.14 -1.91 3.95
CA ALA A 42 11.12 -2.97 4.01
C ALA A 42 11.75 -4.38 4.19
N ASN A 43 12.91 -4.62 3.61
CA ASN A 43 13.66 -5.88 3.76
C ASN A 43 14.26 -6.09 5.16
N GLN A 44 14.21 -5.09 6.05
CA GLN A 44 14.62 -5.27 7.44
C GLN A 44 13.54 -5.96 8.28
N ALA A 45 12.34 -6.14 7.74
CA ALA A 45 11.28 -6.86 8.43
C ALA A 45 11.66 -8.34 8.64
N PRO A 46 11.29 -8.94 9.79
CA PRO A 46 11.53 -10.36 10.03
C PRO A 46 10.90 -11.24 8.96
N SER A 47 11.63 -12.28 8.55
CA SER A 47 11.13 -13.29 7.60
C SER A 47 10.78 -14.58 8.32
N GLY A 48 9.58 -15.10 8.14
CA GLY A 48 9.12 -16.35 8.72
C GLY A 48 10.10 -17.50 8.39
N SER A 49 10.57 -18.20 9.42
CA SER A 49 11.61 -19.25 9.31
C SER A 49 12.87 -18.81 8.54
N ASN A 50 13.12 -17.51 8.48
CA ASN A 50 14.23 -16.92 7.72
C ASN A 50 14.27 -17.33 6.25
N THR A 51 13.11 -17.53 5.62
CA THR A 51 13.02 -18.00 4.22
C THR A 51 13.45 -16.95 3.20
N GLN A 52 13.51 -15.67 3.59
CA GLN A 52 13.94 -14.56 2.75
C GLN A 52 13.19 -14.51 1.39
N GLY A 53 11.90 -14.88 1.41
CA GLY A 53 11.06 -14.99 0.22
C GLY A 53 10.46 -13.67 -0.28
N ALA A 54 10.68 -12.54 0.40
CA ALA A 54 10.16 -11.25 -0.03
C ALA A 54 10.78 -10.83 -1.37
N ARG A 55 9.94 -10.37 -2.29
CA ARG A 55 10.32 -9.81 -3.58
C ARG A 55 9.53 -8.53 -3.82
N TRP A 56 10.12 -7.59 -4.52
CA TRP A 56 9.55 -6.27 -4.73
C TRP A 56 9.59 -5.91 -6.20
N ILE A 57 8.47 -5.43 -6.71
CA ILE A 57 8.40 -4.89 -8.08
C ILE A 57 8.14 -3.40 -7.95
N ILE A 58 9.08 -2.58 -8.44
CA ILE A 58 8.92 -1.13 -8.51
C ILE A 58 8.38 -0.81 -9.91
N VAL A 59 7.22 -0.19 -9.98
CA VAL A 59 6.55 0.17 -11.22
C VAL A 59 6.56 1.69 -11.36
N THR A 60 7.35 2.18 -12.30
CA THR A 60 7.44 3.61 -12.66
C THR A 60 6.89 3.89 -14.06
N ASP A 61 6.79 2.86 -14.88
CA ASP A 61 6.24 2.96 -16.25
C ASP A 61 4.77 3.42 -16.21
N PRO A 62 4.41 4.52 -16.92
CA PRO A 62 3.07 5.08 -16.85
C PRO A 62 1.99 4.18 -17.46
N GLU A 63 2.31 3.40 -18.50
CA GLU A 63 1.33 2.49 -19.12
C GLU A 63 1.01 1.33 -18.18
N VAL A 64 2.02 0.78 -17.54
CA VAL A 64 1.85 -0.28 -16.53
C VAL A 64 1.08 0.24 -15.33
N ARG A 65 1.38 1.46 -14.86
CA ARG A 65 0.64 2.11 -13.76
C ARG A 65 -0.82 2.32 -14.12
N GLN A 66 -1.13 2.77 -15.34
CA GLN A 66 -2.49 2.92 -15.80
C GLN A 66 -3.26 1.59 -15.78
N ARG A 67 -2.65 0.52 -16.28
CA ARG A 67 -3.27 -0.82 -16.26
C ARG A 67 -3.52 -1.33 -14.84
N LEU A 68 -2.59 -1.09 -13.92
CA LEU A 68 -2.77 -1.42 -12.50
C LEU A 68 -3.89 -0.58 -11.86
N ALA A 69 -3.99 0.70 -12.21
CA ALA A 69 -5.06 1.56 -11.74
C ALA A 69 -6.44 1.09 -12.25
N ASP A 70 -6.53 0.62 -13.47
CA ASP A 70 -7.78 0.06 -14.03
C ASP A 70 -8.20 -1.23 -13.32
N LEU A 71 -7.25 -2.10 -13.00
CA LEU A 71 -7.50 -3.29 -12.18
C LEU A 71 -7.93 -2.92 -10.75
N ASN A 72 -7.25 -1.95 -10.14
CA ASN A 72 -7.64 -1.44 -8.82
C ASN A 72 -9.05 -0.85 -8.82
N ARG A 73 -9.43 -0.11 -9.87
CA ARG A 73 -10.77 0.45 -10.02
C ARG A 73 -11.84 -0.63 -9.95
N GLN A 74 -11.67 -1.72 -10.70
CA GLN A 74 -12.59 -2.86 -10.69
C GLN A 74 -12.68 -3.51 -9.30
N GLY A 75 -11.54 -3.71 -8.64
CA GLY A 75 -11.48 -4.26 -7.28
C GLY A 75 -12.16 -3.36 -6.25
N VAL A 76 -11.94 -2.06 -6.33
CA VAL A 76 -12.56 -1.08 -5.42
C VAL A 76 -14.08 -1.01 -5.62
N GLU A 77 -14.57 -1.05 -6.84
CA GLU A 77 -16.00 -1.07 -7.12
C GLU A 77 -16.69 -2.29 -6.50
N THR A 78 -16.08 -3.46 -6.66
CA THR A 78 -16.56 -4.69 -6.02
C THR A 78 -16.51 -4.60 -4.49
N TYR A 79 -15.46 -4.00 -3.93
CA TYR A 79 -15.29 -3.83 -2.48
C TYR A 79 -16.27 -2.81 -1.88
N LEU A 80 -16.52 -1.70 -2.57
CA LEU A 80 -17.36 -0.62 -2.06
C LEU A 80 -18.86 -0.94 -2.14
N ALA A 81 -19.31 -1.70 -3.14
CA ALA A 81 -20.72 -2.00 -3.34
C ALA A 81 -21.40 -2.52 -2.05
N PRO A 82 -20.91 -3.55 -1.36
CA PRO A 82 -21.54 -4.03 -0.13
C PRO A 82 -21.51 -3.01 1.02
N LEU A 83 -20.52 -2.13 1.06
CA LEU A 83 -20.39 -1.11 2.11
C LEU A 83 -21.38 0.04 1.91
N ILE A 84 -21.72 0.35 0.66
CA ILE A 84 -22.72 1.33 0.29
C ILE A 84 -24.11 0.77 0.55
N ASP A 85 -24.35 -0.48 0.12
CA ASP A 85 -25.65 -1.14 0.21
C ASP A 85 -26.01 -1.51 1.66
N ASN A 86 -25.03 -1.81 2.49
CA ASN A 86 -25.23 -2.14 3.89
C ASN A 86 -24.38 -1.27 4.84
N PRO A 87 -24.82 -0.05 5.12
CA PRO A 87 -24.13 0.88 5.99
C PRO A 87 -23.86 0.37 7.41
N GLY A 88 -24.66 -0.57 7.90
CA GLY A 88 -24.52 -1.19 9.23
C GLY A 88 -23.31 -2.12 9.40
N SER A 89 -22.69 -2.56 8.31
CA SER A 89 -21.55 -3.49 8.35
C SER A 89 -20.31 -2.93 9.06
N LEU A 90 -20.21 -1.60 9.22
CA LEU A 90 -19.14 -0.90 9.93
C LEU A 90 -19.67 -0.16 11.18
N SER A 91 -20.47 -0.82 11.97
CA SER A 91 -21.15 -0.25 13.17
C SER A 91 -20.19 0.33 14.23
N HIS A 92 -18.92 -0.11 14.21
CA HIS A 92 -17.87 0.43 15.10
C HIS A 92 -17.35 1.83 14.70
N GLN A 93 -17.78 2.35 13.54
CA GLN A 93 -17.37 3.67 13.04
C GLN A 93 -18.57 4.65 13.06
N SER A 94 -18.30 5.91 13.40
CA SER A 94 -19.28 6.96 13.18
C SER A 94 -19.52 7.19 11.69
N THR A 95 -20.72 7.63 11.34
CA THR A 95 -21.12 7.91 9.94
C THR A 95 -20.12 8.83 9.23
N ASP A 96 -19.66 9.89 9.91
CA ASP A 96 -18.71 10.84 9.33
C ASP A 96 -17.34 10.23 9.07
N LYS A 97 -16.86 9.35 9.97
CA LYS A 97 -15.58 8.66 9.76
C LYS A 97 -15.68 7.71 8.57
N ARG A 98 -16.79 7.00 8.48
CA ARG A 98 -17.05 6.10 7.35
C ARG A 98 -17.12 6.87 6.04
N GLN A 99 -17.86 7.97 5.99
CA GLN A 99 -17.98 8.78 4.78
C GLN A 99 -16.60 9.28 4.32
N ARG A 100 -15.78 9.83 5.22
CA ARG A 100 -14.42 10.26 4.89
C ARG A 100 -13.54 9.11 4.38
N MET A 101 -13.71 7.90 4.90
CA MET A 101 -13.00 6.72 4.41
C MET A 101 -13.44 6.37 2.99
N VAL A 102 -14.74 6.31 2.72
CA VAL A 102 -15.28 6.03 1.39
C VAL A 102 -14.82 7.08 0.40
N ASP A 103 -14.94 8.35 0.72
CA ASP A 103 -14.50 9.47 -0.14
C ASP A 103 -13.01 9.37 -0.47
N ALA A 104 -12.17 8.98 0.50
CA ALA A 104 -10.74 8.80 0.27
C ALA A 104 -10.44 7.59 -0.63
N VAL A 105 -11.19 6.51 -0.50
CA VAL A 105 -11.04 5.32 -1.36
C VAL A 105 -11.51 5.62 -2.78
N VAL A 106 -12.65 6.32 -2.93
CA VAL A 106 -13.15 6.76 -4.24
C VAL A 106 -12.14 7.68 -4.91
N TRP A 107 -11.60 8.65 -4.17
CA TRP A 107 -10.58 9.54 -4.72
C TRP A 107 -9.34 8.74 -5.20
N GLN A 108 -8.82 7.84 -4.39
CA GLN A 108 -7.67 7.01 -4.76
C GLN A 108 -7.97 6.16 -6.01
N LYS A 109 -9.16 5.58 -6.11
CA LYS A 109 -9.61 4.82 -7.27
C LYS A 109 -9.49 5.64 -8.57
N GLU A 110 -9.89 6.91 -8.53
CA GLU A 110 -9.88 7.78 -9.70
C GLU A 110 -8.46 8.30 -10.05
N HIS A 111 -7.61 8.50 -9.04
CA HIS A 111 -6.31 9.17 -9.17
C HIS A 111 -5.10 8.23 -9.06
N MET A 112 -5.30 6.92 -8.97
CA MET A 112 -4.20 5.97 -8.75
C MET A 112 -3.17 5.99 -9.90
N HIS A 113 -3.59 6.25 -11.13
CA HIS A 113 -2.70 6.35 -12.29
C HIS A 113 -1.75 7.55 -12.24
N GLU A 114 -2.08 8.59 -11.48
CA GLU A 114 -1.26 9.80 -11.31
C GLU A 114 -0.09 9.59 -10.33
N ILE A 115 -0.14 8.56 -9.50
CA ILE A 115 0.91 8.25 -8.52
C ILE A 115 2.21 7.94 -9.26
N PRO A 116 3.35 8.57 -8.90
CA PRO A 116 4.59 8.49 -9.68
C PRO A 116 5.24 7.10 -9.69
N ALA A 117 5.01 6.30 -8.65
CA ALA A 117 5.54 4.95 -8.53
C ALA A 117 4.62 4.07 -7.68
N LEU A 118 4.59 2.78 -7.99
CA LEU A 118 3.94 1.75 -7.18
C LEU A 118 4.98 0.72 -6.77
N ILE A 119 4.93 0.26 -5.53
CA ILE A 119 5.76 -0.84 -5.04
C ILE A 119 4.83 -2.02 -4.74
N ILE A 120 5.02 -3.11 -5.45
CA ILE A 120 4.25 -4.35 -5.28
C ILE A 120 5.08 -5.31 -4.46
N ALA A 121 4.59 -5.64 -3.26
CA ALA A 121 5.18 -6.67 -2.42
C ALA A 121 4.75 -8.05 -2.90
N CYS A 122 5.72 -8.90 -3.18
CA CYS A 122 5.53 -10.26 -3.63
C CYS A 122 6.16 -11.24 -2.64
N MET A 123 5.67 -12.47 -2.63
CA MET A 123 6.27 -13.54 -1.86
C MET A 123 6.63 -14.69 -2.81
N GLU A 124 7.89 -15.11 -2.77
CA GLU A 124 8.35 -16.30 -3.46
C GLU A 124 8.11 -17.52 -2.55
N PHE A 125 7.39 -18.50 -3.08
CA PHE A 125 7.16 -19.77 -2.40
C PHE A 125 7.96 -20.86 -3.11
N GLY A 126 8.65 -21.71 -2.34
CA GLY A 126 9.42 -22.83 -2.87
C GLY A 126 8.57 -23.95 -3.52
N ALA A 127 7.24 -23.86 -3.40
CA ALA A 127 6.27 -24.73 -4.06
C ALA A 127 5.11 -23.87 -4.61
N PRO A 128 4.35 -24.35 -5.61
CA PRO A 128 3.17 -23.66 -6.10
C PRO A 128 2.23 -23.32 -4.93
N ALA A 129 1.75 -22.07 -4.89
CA ALA A 129 0.78 -21.64 -3.89
C ALA A 129 -0.48 -22.49 -4.04
N THR A 130 -0.91 -23.14 -2.97
CA THR A 130 -2.20 -23.82 -2.95
C THR A 130 -3.34 -22.81 -2.84
N ASN A 131 -4.54 -23.16 -3.31
CA ASN A 131 -5.71 -22.32 -3.18
C ASN A 131 -5.95 -21.87 -1.72
N ASN A 132 -5.61 -22.71 -0.73
CA ASN A 132 -5.69 -22.34 0.68
C ASN A 132 -4.69 -21.27 1.11
N MET A 133 -3.51 -21.22 0.51
CA MET A 133 -2.53 -20.16 0.76
C MET A 133 -2.98 -18.83 0.15
N ILE A 134 -3.62 -18.88 -1.01
CA ILE A 134 -4.19 -17.71 -1.68
C ILE A 134 -5.42 -17.21 -0.90
N ALA A 135 -6.29 -18.11 -0.46
CA ALA A 135 -7.51 -17.77 0.26
C ALA A 135 -7.26 -17.26 1.70
N ARG A 136 -6.20 -17.73 2.34
CA ARG A 136 -5.73 -17.15 3.61
C ARG A 136 -5.01 -15.83 3.40
N GLY A 137 -5.06 -15.36 2.13
CA GLY A 137 -4.46 -14.18 1.61
C GLY A 137 -4.10 -13.21 2.64
N ASN A 138 -2.95 -12.92 2.72
CA ASN A 138 -2.65 -11.56 2.82
C ASN A 138 -2.52 -10.97 4.18
N GLY A 139 -2.90 -11.58 5.17
CA GLY A 139 -2.97 -10.84 6.38
C GLY A 139 -1.87 -11.12 7.35
N SER A 140 -1.48 -12.28 7.41
CA SER A 140 -0.57 -12.65 8.50
C SER A 140 0.36 -13.73 8.04
N ILE A 141 1.36 -13.30 7.37
CA ILE A 141 2.60 -14.05 7.26
C ILE A 141 3.45 -13.74 8.50
N TRP A 142 2.78 -13.44 9.60
CA TRP A 142 3.39 -13.16 10.92
C TRP A 142 3.08 -14.28 11.89
#